data_aa970d25174bb9b84c3047b44abaebd5
#
_entry.id   aa970d25174bb9b84c3047b44abaebd5
#
_cell.length_a   1.000
_cell.length_b   1.000
_cell.length_c   1.000
_cell.angle_alpha   90.00
_cell.angle_beta   90.00
_cell.angle_gamma   90.00
#
_symmetry.space_group_name_H-M   'P 1'
#
loop_
_entity.id
_entity.type
_entity.pdbx_description
1 polymer ?
#
loop_
_entity_poly.entity_id
_entity_poly.type
_entity_poly.pdbx_seq_one_letter_code
_entity_poly.pdbx_strand_id
1 'polypeptide(L)'
;MLTIKNTKHLDTAEEIFTEFLDKFQKYAAEAAEISKGKGNLSPADKLKALECLETRYAALSNFFTGELGYEVRLEDGFLFTQYYFNKIFYFRQMASIEASRASRTAEAAE
;
A
#
# COMPACT_ATOMS: atom_id res chain seq x y z
N MET A 1 -17.58 -6.40 -8.07
CA MET A 1 -18.42 -5.68 -7.10
C MET A 1 -17.87 -5.83 -5.69
N LEU A 2 -17.97 -4.81 -4.88
CA LEU A 2 -17.50 -4.87 -3.50
C LEU A 2 -18.63 -5.24 -2.55
N THR A 3 -18.33 -6.08 -1.56
CA THR A 3 -19.28 -6.43 -0.51
C THR A 3 -18.86 -5.75 0.77
N ILE A 4 -19.73 -4.93 1.35
CA ILE A 4 -19.47 -4.23 2.59
C ILE A 4 -20.17 -4.97 3.73
N LYS A 5 -19.39 -5.40 4.72
CA LYS A 5 -19.91 -5.93 5.97
C LYS A 5 -19.77 -4.85 7.02
N ASN A 6 -20.51 -4.87 8.04
CA ASN A 6 -20.69 -3.83 9.05
C ASN A 6 -21.70 -2.81 8.57
N THR A 7 -22.96 -3.10 8.88
CA THR A 7 -24.08 -2.25 8.51
C THR A 7 -24.52 -1.32 9.65
N LYS A 8 -23.71 -1.21 10.68
CA LYS A 8 -24.04 -0.44 11.87
C LYS A 8 -24.35 1.04 11.58
N HIS A 9 -23.74 1.59 10.52
CA HIS A 9 -23.95 2.96 10.07
C HIS A 9 -24.12 2.97 8.56
N LEU A 10 -25.18 2.34 8.06
CA LEU A 10 -25.41 2.19 6.62
C LEU A 10 -25.42 3.51 5.85
N ASP A 11 -25.99 4.55 6.42
CA ASP A 11 -26.12 5.85 5.75
C ASP A 11 -24.77 6.55 5.52
N THR A 12 -23.75 6.21 6.33
CA THR A 12 -22.42 6.80 6.23
C THR A 12 -21.37 5.82 5.73
N ALA A 13 -21.71 4.52 5.68
CA ALA A 13 -20.74 3.48 5.32
C ALA A 13 -20.17 3.68 3.91
N GLU A 14 -21.02 4.06 2.95
CA GLU A 14 -20.58 4.29 1.58
C GLU A 14 -19.67 5.52 1.47
N GLU A 15 -19.98 6.58 2.20
CA GLU A 15 -19.15 7.79 2.22
C GLU A 15 -17.78 7.50 2.82
N ILE A 16 -17.78 6.80 3.96
CA ILE A 16 -16.54 6.40 4.62
C ILE A 16 -15.73 5.48 3.71
N PHE A 17 -16.40 4.50 3.10
CA PHE A 17 -15.73 3.59 2.18
C PHE A 17 -15.09 4.35 1.01
N THR A 18 -15.83 5.27 0.40
CA THR A 18 -15.34 6.06 -0.73
C THR A 18 -14.11 6.88 -0.34
N GLU A 19 -14.14 7.51 0.83
CA GLU A 19 -13.02 8.30 1.35
C GLU A 19 -11.79 7.43 1.58
N PHE A 20 -11.96 6.27 2.22
CA PHE A 20 -10.83 5.38 2.48
C PHE A 20 -10.33 4.72 1.20
N LEU A 21 -11.22 4.34 0.29
CA LEU A 21 -10.82 3.79 -1.00
C LEU A 21 -9.93 4.76 -1.75
N ASP A 22 -10.29 6.04 -1.78
CA ASP A 22 -9.48 7.08 -2.41
C ASP A 22 -8.08 7.13 -1.78
N LYS A 23 -7.99 7.10 -0.46
CA LYS A 23 -6.71 7.10 0.25
C LYS A 23 -5.88 5.86 -0.06
N PHE A 24 -6.49 4.68 -0.04
CA PHE A 24 -5.80 3.43 -0.35
C PHE A 24 -5.26 3.43 -1.79
N GLN A 25 -6.07 3.92 -2.72
CA GLN A 25 -5.66 4.03 -4.13
C GLN A 25 -4.50 5.01 -4.30
N LYS A 26 -4.51 6.12 -3.59
CA LYS A 26 -3.43 7.11 -3.63
C LYS A 26 -2.12 6.54 -3.12
N TYR A 27 -2.15 5.77 -2.02
CA TYR A 27 -0.93 5.12 -1.52
C TYR A 27 -0.37 4.13 -2.54
N ALA A 28 -1.23 3.33 -3.16
CA ALA A 28 -0.79 2.36 -4.17
C ALA A 28 -0.23 3.07 -5.41
N ALA A 29 -0.87 4.15 -5.84
CA ALA A 29 -0.40 4.95 -6.98
C ALA A 29 0.95 5.61 -6.68
N GLU A 30 1.13 6.14 -5.48
CA GLU A 30 2.39 6.75 -5.06
C GLU A 30 3.51 5.71 -5.04
N ALA A 31 3.23 4.52 -4.54
CA ALA A 31 4.20 3.42 -4.54
C ALA A 31 4.61 3.07 -5.98
N ALA A 32 3.66 3.01 -6.90
CA ALA A 32 3.94 2.71 -8.30
C ALA A 32 4.81 3.80 -8.93
N GLU A 33 4.53 5.07 -8.65
CA GLU A 33 5.30 6.20 -9.18
C GLU A 33 6.73 6.19 -8.65
N ILE A 34 6.91 5.96 -7.35
CA ILE A 34 8.24 5.84 -6.74
C ILE A 34 9.00 4.68 -7.37
N SER A 35 8.34 3.57 -7.59
CA SER A 35 8.95 2.38 -8.21
C SER A 35 9.42 2.67 -9.64
N LYS A 36 8.68 3.54 -10.35
CA LYS A 36 9.04 3.94 -11.73
C LYS A 36 10.13 4.99 -11.80
N GLY A 37 10.58 5.52 -10.66
CA GLY A 37 11.69 6.46 -10.61
C GLY A 37 11.33 7.89 -10.28
N LYS A 38 10.13 8.16 -9.78
CA LYS A 38 9.74 9.50 -9.34
C LYS A 38 10.74 10.03 -8.32
N GLY A 39 11.22 11.25 -8.54
CA GLY A 39 12.14 11.93 -7.64
C GLY A 39 13.60 11.53 -7.82
N ASN A 40 13.91 10.67 -8.79
CA ASN A 40 15.29 10.23 -9.05
C ASN A 40 16.02 9.73 -7.81
N LEU A 41 15.31 8.99 -6.96
CA LEU A 41 15.87 8.49 -5.71
C LEU A 41 16.91 7.40 -5.96
N SER A 42 17.93 7.36 -5.10
CA SER A 42 18.85 6.22 -5.06
C SER A 42 18.08 4.96 -4.69
N PRO A 43 18.63 3.76 -4.99
CA PRO A 43 17.96 2.52 -4.58
C PRO A 43 17.65 2.46 -3.09
N ALA A 44 18.57 2.93 -2.23
CA ALA A 44 18.36 2.94 -0.78
C ALA A 44 17.24 3.90 -0.38
N ASP A 45 17.20 5.10 -0.98
CA ASP A 45 16.17 6.09 -0.68
C ASP A 45 14.80 5.67 -1.22
N LYS A 46 14.77 5.03 -2.38
CA LYS A 46 13.56 4.45 -2.94
C LYS A 46 12.96 3.42 -1.98
N LEU A 47 13.81 2.53 -1.46
CA LEU A 47 13.38 1.52 -0.49
C LEU A 47 12.81 2.16 0.76
N LYS A 48 13.47 3.17 1.31
CA LYS A 48 12.98 3.88 2.50
C LYS A 48 11.63 4.54 2.26
N ALA A 49 11.44 5.17 1.09
CA ALA A 49 10.18 5.79 0.73
C ALA A 49 9.05 4.76 0.65
N LEU A 50 9.32 3.60 0.05
CA LEU A 50 8.33 2.55 -0.08
C LEU A 50 8.02 1.88 1.26
N GLU A 51 9.03 1.70 2.12
CA GLU A 51 8.81 1.20 3.48
C GLU A 51 7.93 2.15 4.28
N CYS A 52 8.13 3.45 4.13
CA CYS A 52 7.31 4.47 4.79
C CYS A 52 5.86 4.39 4.31
N LEU A 53 5.64 4.26 3.01
CA LEU A 53 4.28 4.11 2.47
C LEU A 53 3.61 2.83 2.97
N GLU A 54 4.36 1.73 3.01
CA GLU A 54 3.85 0.45 3.51
C GLU A 54 3.39 0.59 4.96
N THR A 55 4.20 1.24 5.80
CA THR A 55 3.87 1.45 7.21
C THR A 55 2.64 2.34 7.37
N ARG A 56 2.56 3.42 6.60
CA ARG A 56 1.41 4.32 6.64
C ARG A 56 0.14 3.63 6.16
N TYR A 57 0.26 2.84 5.11
CA TYR A 57 -0.87 2.08 4.59
C TYR A 57 -1.36 1.08 5.64
N ALA A 58 -0.44 0.35 6.28
CA ALA A 58 -0.80 -0.62 7.30
C ALA A 58 -1.56 0.03 8.47
N ALA A 59 -1.11 1.21 8.91
CA ALA A 59 -1.79 1.94 9.97
C ALA A 59 -3.20 2.36 9.55
N LEU A 60 -3.37 2.85 8.33
CA LEU A 60 -4.67 3.25 7.80
C LEU A 60 -5.60 2.04 7.64
N SER A 61 -5.06 0.92 7.14
CA SER A 61 -5.80 -0.33 6.98
C SER A 61 -6.27 -0.86 8.34
N ASN A 62 -5.39 -0.86 9.34
CA ASN A 62 -5.73 -1.31 10.69
C ASN A 62 -6.80 -0.42 11.33
N PHE A 63 -6.74 0.88 11.10
CA PHE A 63 -7.78 1.79 11.57
C PHE A 63 -9.13 1.46 10.93
N PHE A 64 -9.14 1.28 9.61
CA PHE A 64 -10.36 0.99 8.86
C PHE A 64 -10.98 -0.34 9.28
N THR A 65 -10.18 -1.41 9.38
CA THR A 65 -10.68 -2.74 9.70
C THR A 65 -10.85 -2.97 11.19
N GLY A 66 -9.96 -2.42 12.02
CA GLY A 66 -9.97 -2.62 13.46
C GLY A 66 -10.82 -1.61 14.20
N GLU A 67 -10.47 -0.34 14.14
CA GLU A 67 -11.18 0.71 14.89
C GLU A 67 -12.57 0.97 14.35
N LEU A 68 -12.71 1.11 13.03
CA LEU A 68 -14.02 1.35 12.41
C LEU A 68 -14.81 0.05 12.19
N GLY A 69 -14.12 -1.08 12.16
CA GLY A 69 -14.77 -2.40 12.03
C GLY A 69 -15.31 -2.70 10.65
N TYR A 70 -14.83 -2.04 9.60
CA TYR A 70 -15.31 -2.29 8.25
C TYR A 70 -14.56 -3.46 7.61
N GLU A 71 -15.31 -4.33 6.94
CA GLU A 71 -14.75 -5.40 6.14
C GLU A 71 -15.35 -5.28 4.74
N VAL A 72 -14.53 -4.95 3.76
CA VAL A 72 -14.95 -4.80 2.37
C VAL A 72 -14.20 -5.83 1.53
N ARG A 73 -14.95 -6.67 0.82
CA ARG A 73 -14.37 -7.73 0.01
C ARG A 73 -14.65 -7.51 -1.46
N LEU A 74 -13.66 -7.89 -2.28
CA LEU A 74 -13.79 -7.94 -3.73
C LEU A 74 -14.62 -9.16 -4.12
N GLU A 75 -15.00 -9.24 -5.41
CA GLU A 75 -15.79 -10.36 -5.93
C GLU A 75 -15.14 -11.71 -5.71
N ASP A 76 -13.79 -11.75 -5.72
CA ASP A 76 -13.02 -12.98 -5.49
C ASP A 76 -12.90 -13.35 -4.01
N GLY A 77 -13.49 -12.56 -3.10
CA GLY A 77 -13.47 -12.82 -1.68
C GLY A 77 -12.32 -12.21 -0.91
N PHE A 78 -11.35 -11.63 -1.58
CA PHE A 78 -10.24 -10.97 -0.90
C PHE A 78 -10.64 -9.60 -0.36
N LEU A 79 -10.06 -9.24 0.79
CA LEU A 79 -10.26 -7.90 1.34
C LEU A 79 -9.63 -6.86 0.41
N PHE A 80 -10.36 -5.77 0.14
CA PHE A 80 -9.82 -4.72 -0.72
C PHE A 80 -8.58 -4.05 -0.11
N THR A 81 -8.52 -3.98 1.23
CA THR A 81 -7.34 -3.46 1.92
C THR A 81 -6.12 -4.34 1.65
N GLN A 82 -6.30 -5.66 1.59
CA GLN A 82 -5.23 -6.59 1.28
C GLN A 82 -4.79 -6.46 -0.19
N TYR A 83 -5.72 -6.21 -1.08
CA TYR A 83 -5.42 -6.04 -2.51
C TYR A 83 -4.44 -4.89 -2.73
N TYR A 84 -4.72 -3.72 -2.14
CA TYR A 84 -3.83 -2.57 -2.30
C TYR A 84 -2.55 -2.72 -1.49
N PHE A 85 -2.62 -3.36 -0.32
CA PHE A 85 -1.42 -3.66 0.46
C PHE A 85 -0.45 -4.53 -0.34
N ASN A 86 -0.97 -5.54 -1.04
CA ASN A 86 -0.13 -6.44 -1.84
C ASN A 86 0.60 -5.69 -2.95
N LYS A 87 -0.02 -4.68 -3.54
CA LYS A 87 0.63 -3.84 -4.56
C LYS A 87 1.80 -3.06 -3.96
N ILE A 88 1.58 -2.43 -2.81
CA ILE A 88 2.63 -1.66 -2.12
C ILE A 88 3.76 -2.60 -1.68
N PHE A 89 3.41 -3.74 -1.13
CA PHE A 89 4.35 -4.76 -0.70
C PHE A 89 5.23 -5.24 -1.87
N TYR A 90 4.62 -5.47 -3.02
CA TYR A 90 5.35 -5.89 -4.22
C TYR A 90 6.40 -4.85 -4.61
N PHE A 91 6.03 -3.59 -4.68
CA PHE A 91 6.97 -2.53 -5.04
C PHE A 91 8.08 -2.39 -4.00
N ARG A 92 7.73 -2.49 -2.72
CA ARG A 92 8.73 -2.43 -1.65
C ARG A 92 9.70 -3.61 -1.73
N GLN A 93 9.19 -4.82 -2.02
CA GLN A 93 10.04 -6.00 -2.20
C GLN A 93 11.01 -5.83 -3.36
N MET A 94 10.52 -5.33 -4.50
CA MET A 94 11.36 -5.09 -5.66
C MET A 94 12.43 -4.04 -5.37
N ALA A 95 12.09 -3.01 -4.62
CA ALA A 95 13.04 -1.97 -4.21
C ALA A 95 14.10 -2.55 -3.26
N SER A 96 13.72 -3.48 -2.39
CA SER A 96 14.65 -4.16 -1.49
C SER A 96 15.69 -4.97 -2.29
N ILE A 97 15.22 -5.69 -3.31
CA ILE A 97 16.12 -6.47 -4.18
C ILE A 97 17.07 -5.54 -4.93
N GLU A 98 16.54 -4.45 -5.49
CA GLU A 98 17.33 -3.46 -6.23
C GLU A 98 18.40 -2.83 -5.33
N ALA A 99 18.04 -2.45 -4.10
CA ALA A 99 18.99 -1.89 -3.14
C ALA A 99 20.08 -2.89 -2.75
N SER A 100 19.74 -4.16 -2.58
CA SER A 100 20.71 -5.22 -2.29
C SER A 100 21.68 -5.40 -3.45
N ARG A 101 21.19 -5.40 -4.68
CA ARG A 101 22.03 -5.52 -5.88
C ARG A 101 22.99 -4.33 -6.01
N ALA A 102 22.48 -3.12 -5.79
CA ALA A 102 23.29 -1.91 -5.86
C ALA A 102 24.41 -1.94 -4.80
N SER A 103 24.09 -2.38 -3.59
CA SER A 103 25.08 -2.51 -2.52
C SER A 103 26.16 -3.53 -2.88
N ARG A 104 25.77 -4.69 -3.41
CA ARG A 104 26.72 -5.73 -3.84
C ARG A 104 27.63 -5.24 -4.97
N THR A 105 27.07 -4.51 -5.93
CA THR A 105 27.83 -3.93 -7.03
C THR A 105 28.86 -2.94 -6.52
N ALA A 106 28.49 -2.08 -5.58
CA ALA A 106 29.39 -1.13 -4.96
C ALA A 106 30.53 -1.84 -4.21
N GLU A 107 30.21 -2.90 -3.46
CA GLU A 107 31.21 -3.71 -2.78
C GLU A 107 32.16 -4.41 -3.75
N ALA A 108 31.61 -4.94 -4.83
CA ALA A 108 32.41 -5.63 -5.85
C ALA A 108 33.34 -4.68 -6.62
N ALA A 109 32.96 -3.39 -6.71
CA ALA A 109 33.78 -2.39 -7.39
C ALA A 109 34.97 -1.91 -6.56
N GLU A 110 34.93 -2.13 -5.28
CA GLU A 110 36.05 -1.83 -4.39
C GLU A 110 37.10 -2.95 -4.45
#